data_81cc76e06f5073cc01ec2555c5042e7f
#
_entry.id   81cc76e06f5073cc01ec2555c5042e7f
#
_cell.length_a   1.000
_cell.length_b   1.000
_cell.length_c   1.000
_cell.angle_alpha   90.00
_cell.angle_beta   90.00
_cell.angle_gamma   90.00
#
_symmetry.space_group_name_H-M   'P 1'
#
loop_
_entity.id
_entity.type
_entity.pdbx_description
1 polymer ?
#
loop_
_entity_poly.entity_id
_entity_poly.type
_entity_poly.pdbx_seq_one_letter_code
_entity_poly.pdbx_strand_id
1 'polypeptide(L)'
;MKKIYIKAICLMLVMTSMGNYDSCIVAIGDNFQNSLETAYLLKELGAKKVIARASRGIQEKFLLRNGADEVVYPEKQLAAWTAIRCSSDNILEYFELDNEYAIFELEIPHEWNGKPIAQLDIRKKFGINILGIRENGRLNMSITPDTVLGRNKSILVLGQEKAVHKCFCI
;
A
#
# COMPACT_ATOMS: atom_id res chain seq x y z
N MET A 1 -19.83 -13.65 -5.51
CA MET A 1 -18.53 -13.53 -6.21
C MET A 1 -18.57 -12.28 -7.07
N LYS A 2 -17.68 -11.33 -6.84
CA LYS A 2 -17.56 -10.13 -7.69
C LYS A 2 -16.99 -10.53 -9.05
N LYS A 3 -17.67 -10.23 -10.13
CA LYS A 3 -17.14 -10.45 -11.48
C LYS A 3 -16.26 -9.28 -11.85
N ILE A 4 -14.95 -9.52 -11.97
CA ILE A 4 -13.96 -8.54 -12.38
C ILE A 4 -13.58 -8.82 -13.83
N TYR A 5 -13.62 -7.80 -14.68
CA TYR A 5 -13.19 -7.91 -16.07
C TYR A 5 -11.91 -7.09 -16.27
N ILE A 6 -10.83 -7.77 -16.68
CA ILE A 6 -9.55 -7.16 -17.02
C ILE A 6 -9.36 -7.33 -18.52
N LYS A 7 -9.47 -6.27 -19.30
CA LYS A 7 -9.07 -6.33 -20.71
C LYS A 7 -8.56 -4.99 -21.23
N ALA A 8 -7.34 -5.06 -21.70
CA ALA A 8 -6.83 -4.18 -22.73
C ALA A 8 -7.07 -4.91 -24.08
N ILE A 9 -7.69 -4.24 -25.03
CA ILE A 9 -7.88 -4.67 -26.42
C ILE A 9 -9.18 -5.45 -26.69
N CYS A 10 -10.00 -4.82 -27.40
CA CYS A 10 -11.09 -5.14 -28.32
C CYS A 10 -12.44 -4.53 -27.95
N LEU A 11 -12.64 -3.31 -28.38
CA LEU A 11 -13.82 -2.48 -28.14
C LEU A 11 -15.13 -3.07 -28.70
N MET A 12 -15.06 -4.03 -29.63
CA MET A 12 -16.26 -4.52 -30.35
C MET A 12 -17.04 -5.63 -29.65
N LEU A 13 -16.44 -6.39 -28.74
CA LEU A 13 -17.08 -7.56 -28.09
C LEU A 13 -17.72 -7.25 -26.74
N VAL A 14 -17.59 -6.03 -26.26
CA VAL A 14 -17.98 -5.63 -24.91
C VAL A 14 -19.40 -5.06 -24.84
N MET A 15 -19.98 -4.68 -25.97
CA MET A 15 -21.24 -3.93 -26.05
C MET A 15 -22.49 -4.67 -25.52
N THR A 16 -22.45 -6.01 -25.41
CA THR A 16 -23.67 -6.80 -25.08
C THR A 16 -23.75 -7.25 -23.61
N SER A 17 -22.74 -7.01 -22.78
CA SER A 17 -22.68 -7.60 -21.43
C SER A 17 -22.29 -6.66 -20.29
N MET A 18 -22.18 -5.35 -20.52
CA MET A 18 -21.60 -4.43 -19.53
C MET A 18 -22.38 -4.30 -18.23
N GLY A 19 -23.70 -4.47 -18.25
CA GLY A 19 -24.54 -4.40 -17.04
C GLY A 19 -24.30 -5.53 -16.03
N ASN A 20 -23.53 -6.57 -16.40
CA ASN A 20 -23.30 -7.74 -15.57
C ASN A 20 -21.99 -7.71 -14.77
N TYR A 21 -21.15 -6.68 -14.94
CA TYR A 21 -19.89 -6.57 -14.24
C TYR A 21 -19.95 -5.53 -13.11
N ASP A 22 -19.41 -5.90 -11.96
CA ASP A 22 -19.36 -5.00 -10.80
C ASP A 22 -18.24 -3.96 -10.93
N SER A 23 -17.16 -4.28 -11.65
CA SER A 23 -16.03 -3.37 -11.88
C SER A 23 -15.35 -3.64 -13.22
N CYS A 24 -14.96 -2.57 -13.90
CA CYS A 24 -14.16 -2.59 -15.13
C CYS A 24 -12.80 -1.96 -14.85
N ILE A 25 -11.72 -2.61 -15.30
CA ILE A 25 -10.36 -2.12 -15.11
C ILE A 25 -9.75 -1.77 -16.46
N VAL A 26 -9.34 -0.51 -16.63
CA VAL A 26 -8.65 0.03 -17.80
C VAL A 26 -7.15 0.09 -17.48
N ALA A 27 -6.40 -0.94 -17.88
CA ALA A 27 -4.98 -1.09 -17.59
C ALA A 27 -4.08 -0.72 -18.79
N ILE A 28 -4.47 0.30 -19.57
CA ILE A 28 -3.70 0.79 -20.72
C ILE A 28 -2.59 1.71 -20.21
N GLY A 29 -1.31 1.33 -20.42
CA GLY A 29 -0.15 2.07 -19.93
C GLY A 29 0.45 3.03 -20.94
N ASP A 30 0.47 2.64 -22.21
CA ASP A 30 1.29 3.27 -23.24
C ASP A 30 0.55 4.34 -24.05
N ASN A 31 -0.78 4.32 -24.03
CA ASN A 31 -1.62 5.25 -24.78
C ASN A 31 -2.69 5.87 -23.89
N PHE A 32 -2.42 7.08 -23.41
CA PHE A 32 -3.33 7.80 -22.52
C PHE A 32 -4.66 8.13 -23.19
N GLN A 33 -4.66 8.50 -24.48
CA GLN A 33 -5.88 8.81 -25.20
C GLN A 33 -6.80 7.60 -25.24
N ASN A 34 -6.29 6.44 -25.61
CA ASN A 34 -7.07 5.21 -25.61
C ASN A 34 -7.59 4.84 -24.20
N SER A 35 -6.78 5.08 -23.17
CA SER A 35 -7.20 4.86 -21.79
C SER A 35 -8.37 5.75 -21.39
N LEU A 36 -8.30 7.04 -21.75
CA LEU A 36 -9.32 8.04 -21.46
C LEU A 36 -10.63 7.73 -22.20
N GLU A 37 -10.55 7.48 -23.51
CA GLU A 37 -11.71 7.11 -24.34
C GLU A 37 -12.37 5.82 -23.85
N THR A 38 -11.56 4.82 -23.50
CA THR A 38 -12.09 3.54 -22.96
C THR A 38 -12.81 3.74 -21.63
N ALA A 39 -12.22 4.52 -20.72
CA ALA A 39 -12.85 4.80 -19.42
C ALA A 39 -14.19 5.53 -19.60
N TYR A 40 -14.22 6.54 -20.46
CA TYR A 40 -15.43 7.29 -20.81
C TYR A 40 -16.51 6.38 -21.39
N LEU A 41 -16.18 5.60 -22.43
CA LEU A 41 -17.12 4.69 -23.10
C LEU A 41 -17.68 3.61 -22.15
N LEU A 42 -16.85 3.07 -21.26
CA LEU A 42 -17.31 2.11 -20.26
C LEU A 42 -18.37 2.73 -19.34
N LYS A 43 -18.17 3.97 -18.94
CA LYS A 43 -19.13 4.69 -18.09
C LYS A 43 -20.42 4.99 -18.83
N GLU A 44 -20.35 5.44 -20.09
CA GLU A 44 -21.52 5.66 -20.95
C GLU A 44 -22.33 4.37 -21.20
N LEU A 45 -21.65 3.23 -21.29
CA LEU A 45 -22.26 1.91 -21.42
C LEU A 45 -22.83 1.35 -20.10
N GLY A 46 -22.84 2.14 -19.03
CA GLY A 46 -23.46 1.79 -17.76
C GLY A 46 -22.59 0.93 -16.83
N ALA A 47 -21.25 0.94 -16.99
CA ALA A 47 -20.38 0.28 -16.04
C ALA A 47 -20.54 0.87 -14.62
N LYS A 48 -20.76 0.00 -13.62
CA LYS A 48 -21.01 0.42 -12.24
C LYS A 48 -19.77 1.08 -11.62
N LYS A 49 -18.59 0.50 -11.86
CA LYS A 49 -17.31 1.02 -11.39
C LYS A 49 -16.25 0.88 -12.47
N VAL A 50 -15.57 1.97 -12.79
CA VAL A 50 -14.44 2.01 -13.73
C VAL A 50 -13.18 2.41 -12.97
N ILE A 51 -12.19 1.53 -12.99
CA ILE A 51 -10.87 1.76 -12.41
C ILE A 51 -9.89 1.92 -13.54
N ALA A 52 -9.13 3.02 -13.58
CA ALA A 52 -8.18 3.26 -14.64
C ALA A 52 -6.75 3.41 -14.11
N ARG A 53 -5.76 3.09 -14.95
CA ARG A 53 -4.35 3.30 -14.62
C ARG A 53 -3.89 4.67 -15.14
N ALA A 54 -3.18 5.43 -14.31
CA ALA A 54 -2.43 6.61 -14.70
C ALA A 54 -0.92 6.37 -14.58
N SER A 55 -0.13 7.05 -15.40
CA SER A 55 1.34 7.10 -15.32
C SER A 55 1.85 8.49 -14.94
N ARG A 56 0.96 9.49 -14.84
CA ARG A 56 1.28 10.88 -14.49
C ARG A 56 0.12 11.50 -13.71
N GLY A 57 0.41 12.41 -12.77
CA GLY A 57 -0.62 13.04 -11.96
C GLY A 57 -1.67 13.85 -12.73
N ILE A 58 -1.31 14.39 -13.91
CA ILE A 58 -2.29 15.07 -14.76
C ILE A 58 -3.27 14.08 -15.39
N GLN A 59 -2.82 12.89 -15.76
CA GLN A 59 -3.68 11.83 -16.31
C GLN A 59 -4.71 11.36 -15.29
N GLU A 60 -4.30 11.22 -14.01
CA GLU A 60 -5.19 10.89 -12.90
C GLU A 60 -6.39 11.86 -12.85
N LYS A 61 -6.09 13.17 -12.90
CA LYS A 61 -7.14 14.21 -12.89
C LYS A 61 -8.07 14.13 -14.10
N PHE A 62 -7.54 13.85 -15.28
CA PHE A 62 -8.34 13.71 -16.50
C PHE A 62 -9.22 12.45 -16.46
N LEU A 63 -8.67 11.32 -16.05
CA LEU A 63 -9.42 10.07 -15.96
C LEU A 63 -10.59 10.17 -14.97
N LEU A 64 -10.36 10.73 -13.78
CA LEU A 64 -11.42 10.96 -12.79
C LEU A 64 -12.53 11.88 -13.29
N ARG A 65 -12.21 12.87 -14.15
CA ARG A 65 -13.20 13.77 -14.72
C ARG A 65 -13.96 13.19 -15.91
N ASN A 66 -13.43 12.13 -16.52
CA ASN A 66 -13.95 11.57 -17.77
C ASN A 66 -14.31 10.08 -17.63
N GLY A 67 -14.93 9.70 -16.52
CA GLY A 67 -15.59 8.42 -16.38
C GLY A 67 -14.91 7.37 -15.52
N ALA A 68 -13.67 7.57 -15.07
CA ALA A 68 -13.10 6.72 -14.06
C ALA A 68 -13.63 7.08 -12.66
N ASP A 69 -14.06 6.07 -11.90
CA ASP A 69 -14.46 6.23 -10.50
C ASP A 69 -13.26 6.15 -9.55
N GLU A 70 -12.20 5.47 -10.01
CA GLU A 70 -10.96 5.28 -9.26
C GLU A 70 -9.78 5.25 -10.21
N VAL A 71 -8.67 5.82 -9.79
CA VAL A 71 -7.43 5.78 -10.57
C VAL A 71 -6.31 5.20 -9.73
N VAL A 72 -5.62 4.22 -10.29
CA VAL A 72 -4.41 3.62 -9.72
C VAL A 72 -3.20 4.21 -10.43
N TYR A 73 -2.26 4.71 -9.63
CA TYR A 73 -1.01 5.28 -10.13
C TYR A 73 0.17 4.51 -9.50
N PRO A 74 0.51 3.32 -10.06
CA PRO A 74 1.47 2.39 -9.43
C PRO A 74 2.86 3.00 -9.26
N GLU A 75 3.33 3.74 -10.26
CA GLU A 75 4.67 4.33 -10.23
C GLU A 75 4.84 5.33 -9.10
N LYS A 76 3.82 6.13 -8.81
CA LYS A 76 3.83 7.09 -7.69
C LYS A 76 3.85 6.36 -6.35
N GLN A 77 3.01 5.34 -6.18
CA GLN A 77 2.94 4.55 -4.95
C GLN A 77 4.26 3.83 -4.70
N LEU A 78 4.78 3.16 -5.72
CA LEU A 78 6.04 2.43 -5.61
C LEU A 78 7.23 3.36 -5.32
N ALA A 79 7.27 4.53 -5.96
CA ALA A 79 8.30 5.53 -5.71
C ALA A 79 8.26 6.06 -4.26
N ALA A 80 7.07 6.35 -3.74
CA ALA A 80 6.90 6.79 -2.35
C ALA A 80 7.39 5.72 -1.36
N TRP A 81 6.96 4.47 -1.53
CA TRP A 81 7.40 3.36 -0.67
C TRP A 81 8.90 3.11 -0.75
N THR A 82 9.46 3.17 -1.96
CA THR A 82 10.90 3.01 -2.15
C THR A 82 11.67 4.15 -1.50
N ALA A 83 11.20 5.40 -1.61
CA ALA A 83 11.84 6.54 -0.98
C ALA A 83 11.88 6.41 0.55
N ILE A 84 10.76 6.00 1.17
CA ILE A 84 10.69 5.80 2.62
C ILE A 84 11.62 4.65 3.04
N ARG A 85 11.57 3.51 2.35
CA ARG A 85 12.44 2.37 2.66
C ARG A 85 13.93 2.71 2.51
N CYS A 86 14.28 3.55 1.54
CA CYS A 86 15.66 3.96 1.31
C CYS A 86 16.09 5.21 2.12
N SER A 87 15.20 5.79 2.94
CA SER A 87 15.54 6.94 3.79
C SER A 87 16.40 6.55 4.99
N SER A 88 16.38 5.27 5.39
CA SER A 88 17.20 4.73 6.47
C SER A 88 17.48 3.25 6.24
N ASP A 89 18.71 2.82 6.51
CA ASP A 89 19.12 1.40 6.43
C ASP A 89 18.37 0.51 7.43
N ASN A 90 17.78 1.10 8.48
CA ASN A 90 17.02 0.39 9.50
C ASN A 90 15.59 0.06 9.06
N ILE A 91 15.07 0.65 7.98
CA ILE A 91 13.73 0.38 7.45
C ILE A 91 13.83 -0.76 6.43
N LEU A 92 13.31 -1.92 6.80
CA LEU A 92 13.31 -3.11 5.93
C LEU A 92 12.09 -3.12 5.01
N GLU A 93 10.89 -2.83 5.58
CA GLU A 93 9.63 -2.76 4.82
C GLU A 93 8.73 -1.65 5.37
N TYR A 94 7.87 -1.13 4.48
CA TYR A 94 6.93 -0.05 4.77
C TYR A 94 5.59 -0.29 4.07
N PHE A 95 4.49 -0.16 4.82
CA PHE A 95 3.13 -0.26 4.31
C PHE A 95 2.29 0.89 4.84
N GLU A 96 1.94 1.83 3.98
CA GLU A 96 1.03 2.92 4.30
C GLU A 96 -0.40 2.38 4.51
N LEU A 97 -1.02 2.73 5.63
CA LEU A 97 -2.42 2.40 5.91
C LEU A 97 -3.34 3.58 5.57
N ASP A 98 -2.91 4.76 5.98
CA ASP A 98 -3.57 6.03 5.67
C ASP A 98 -2.54 7.18 5.69
N ASN A 99 -3.00 8.43 5.64
CA ASN A 99 -2.13 9.62 5.61
C ASN A 99 -1.29 9.82 6.90
N GLU A 100 -1.58 9.11 7.98
CA GLU A 100 -0.94 9.30 9.29
C GLU A 100 -0.29 8.03 9.82
N TYR A 101 -0.87 6.86 9.53
CA TYR A 101 -0.47 5.58 10.09
C TYR A 101 0.12 4.66 9.05
N ALA A 102 1.19 3.99 9.44
CA ALA A 102 1.84 2.98 8.62
C ALA A 102 2.33 1.80 9.46
N ILE A 103 2.55 0.69 8.78
CA ILE A 103 3.25 -0.47 9.32
C ILE A 103 4.68 -0.41 8.82
N PHE A 104 5.63 -0.53 9.74
CA PHE A 104 7.05 -0.60 9.45
C PHE A 104 7.61 -1.94 9.90
N GLU A 105 8.46 -2.52 9.09
CA GLU A 105 9.40 -3.55 9.53
C GLU A 105 10.78 -2.91 9.70
N LEU A 106 11.32 -2.97 10.91
CA LEU A 106 12.53 -2.26 11.31
C LEU A 106 13.54 -3.22 11.92
N GLU A 107 14.82 -2.93 11.76
CA GLU A 107 15.84 -3.57 12.57
C GLU A 107 15.65 -3.22 14.05
N ILE A 108 15.91 -4.19 14.93
CA ILE A 108 15.82 -3.97 16.37
C ILE A 108 17.04 -3.16 16.81
N PRO A 109 16.86 -1.97 17.43
CA PRO A 109 17.96 -1.16 17.93
C PRO A 109 18.86 -1.97 18.91
N HIS A 110 20.16 -1.77 18.80
CA HIS A 110 21.13 -2.48 19.64
C HIS A 110 20.85 -2.34 21.14
N GLU A 111 20.33 -1.20 21.55
CA GLU A 111 20.01 -0.87 22.95
C GLU A 111 18.84 -1.70 23.50
N TRP A 112 18.01 -2.28 22.61
CA TRP A 112 16.85 -3.10 22.99
C TRP A 112 17.19 -4.59 23.07
N ASN A 113 18.38 -4.97 22.65
CA ASN A 113 18.81 -6.35 22.64
C ASN A 113 18.84 -6.92 24.06
N GLY A 114 18.24 -8.10 24.23
CA GLY A 114 18.12 -8.78 25.53
C GLY A 114 17.04 -8.22 26.46
N LYS A 115 16.32 -7.18 26.06
CA LYS A 115 15.24 -6.59 26.87
C LYS A 115 13.88 -7.17 26.48
N PRO A 116 12.98 -7.43 27.45
CA PRO A 116 11.61 -7.79 27.15
C PRO A 116 10.83 -6.56 26.65
N ILE A 117 9.82 -6.79 25.82
CA ILE A 117 8.98 -5.73 25.24
C ILE A 117 8.40 -4.83 26.33
N ALA A 118 7.92 -5.38 27.44
CA ALA A 118 7.36 -4.64 28.55
C ALA A 118 8.30 -3.56 29.11
N GLN A 119 9.61 -3.85 29.16
CA GLN A 119 10.59 -2.93 29.71
C GLN A 119 10.79 -1.68 28.85
N LEU A 120 10.52 -1.76 27.56
CA LEU A 120 10.73 -0.67 26.62
C LEU A 120 9.60 0.37 26.69
N ASP A 121 8.40 -0.06 27.10
CA ASP A 121 7.20 0.77 27.27
C ASP A 121 6.87 1.62 26.01
N ILE A 122 7.12 1.04 24.82
CA ILE A 122 7.05 1.72 23.52
C ILE A 122 5.64 2.28 23.26
N ARG A 123 4.62 1.47 23.56
CA ARG A 123 3.24 1.87 23.34
C ARG A 123 2.87 3.10 24.16
N LYS A 124 3.29 3.15 25.42
CA LYS A 124 2.97 4.26 26.31
C LYS A 124 3.76 5.53 26.00
N LYS A 125 5.03 5.36 25.63
CA LYS A 125 5.93 6.49 25.33
C LYS A 125 5.70 7.11 23.96
N PHE A 126 5.42 6.29 22.95
CA PHE A 126 5.39 6.71 21.55
C PHE A 126 4.05 6.44 20.84
N GLY A 127 3.10 5.72 21.47
CA GLY A 127 1.85 5.35 20.82
C GLY A 127 2.00 4.27 19.74
N ILE A 128 3.13 3.56 19.72
CA ILE A 128 3.46 2.55 18.70
C ILE A 128 3.05 1.17 19.21
N ASN A 129 2.37 0.39 18.37
CA ASN A 129 2.01 -0.98 18.66
C ASN A 129 3.00 -1.93 17.97
N ILE A 130 3.56 -2.85 18.73
CA ILE A 130 4.34 -3.96 18.17
C ILE A 130 3.34 -5.00 17.69
N LEU A 131 3.40 -5.38 16.42
CA LEU A 131 2.54 -6.39 15.82
C LEU A 131 3.20 -7.77 15.87
N GLY A 132 4.51 -7.84 15.70
CA GLY A 132 5.23 -9.10 15.66
C GLY A 132 6.73 -8.93 15.55
N ILE A 133 7.43 -10.06 15.57
CA ILE A 133 8.87 -10.14 15.40
C ILE A 133 9.17 -11.15 14.30
N ARG A 134 10.04 -10.78 13.37
CA ARG A 134 10.53 -11.71 12.35
C ARG A 134 11.89 -12.23 12.74
N GLU A 135 12.03 -13.53 12.68
CA GLU A 135 13.29 -14.25 12.92
C GLU A 135 13.49 -15.31 11.85
N ASN A 136 14.65 -15.34 11.23
CA ASN A 136 14.99 -16.29 10.15
C ASN A 136 13.93 -16.35 9.03
N GLY A 137 13.40 -15.18 8.64
CA GLY A 137 12.38 -15.04 7.59
C GLY A 137 10.95 -15.42 8.03
N ARG A 138 10.74 -15.90 9.27
CA ARG A 138 9.42 -16.27 9.80
C ARG A 138 8.88 -15.17 10.71
N LEU A 139 7.67 -14.71 10.43
CA LEU A 139 6.97 -13.74 11.26
C LEU A 139 6.24 -14.44 12.42
N ASN A 140 6.54 -14.03 13.65
CA ASN A 140 5.84 -14.46 14.86
C ASN A 140 4.95 -13.30 15.36
N MET A 141 3.64 -13.49 15.30
CA MET A 141 2.64 -12.53 15.81
C MET A 141 2.20 -12.85 17.25
N SER A 142 2.57 -14.02 17.77
CA SER A 142 2.24 -14.45 19.14
C SER A 142 3.28 -13.90 20.13
N ILE A 143 3.38 -12.56 20.19
CA ILE A 143 4.26 -11.87 21.11
C ILE A 143 3.56 -11.58 22.44
N THR A 144 4.33 -11.59 23.51
CA THR A 144 3.87 -11.24 24.87
C THR A 144 4.72 -10.11 25.44
N PRO A 145 4.27 -9.46 26.52
CA PRO A 145 5.10 -8.46 27.21
C PRO A 145 6.49 -8.97 27.62
N ASP A 146 6.61 -10.26 27.89
CA ASP A 146 7.85 -10.92 28.32
C ASP A 146 8.73 -11.39 27.16
N THR A 147 8.24 -11.21 25.90
CA THR A 147 9.02 -11.57 24.71
C THR A 147 10.29 -10.73 24.66
N VAL A 148 11.44 -11.43 24.63
CA VAL A 148 12.77 -10.80 24.61
C VAL A 148 13.19 -10.50 23.17
N LEU A 149 13.59 -9.26 22.94
CA LEU A 149 14.13 -8.81 21.67
C LEU A 149 15.58 -9.29 21.52
N GLY A 150 15.98 -9.64 20.30
CA GLY A 150 17.30 -10.22 20.03
C GLY A 150 17.93 -9.69 18.76
N ARG A 151 19.24 -9.91 18.62
CA ARG A 151 19.99 -9.62 17.39
C ARG A 151 19.49 -10.48 16.24
N ASN A 152 19.68 -10.00 15.01
CA ASN A 152 19.27 -10.69 13.78
C ASN A 152 17.75 -10.95 13.68
N LYS A 153 16.96 -10.11 14.37
CA LYS A 153 15.51 -10.09 14.28
C LYS A 153 15.07 -8.71 13.82
N SER A 154 13.96 -8.68 13.08
CA SER A 154 13.26 -7.43 12.80
C SER A 154 11.97 -7.35 13.61
N ILE A 155 11.50 -6.14 13.81
CA ILE A 155 10.27 -5.86 14.54
C ILE A 155 9.25 -5.21 13.61
N LEU A 156 8.03 -5.75 13.61
CA LEU A 156 6.91 -5.20 12.87
C LEU A 156 6.10 -4.30 13.81
N VAL A 157 5.99 -3.03 13.46
CA VAL A 157 5.31 -2.03 14.30
C VAL A 157 4.26 -1.26 13.52
N LEU A 158 3.20 -0.86 14.20
CA LEU A 158 2.15 0.03 13.70
C LEU A 158 2.18 1.33 14.50
N GLY A 159 2.28 2.45 13.82
CA GLY A 159 2.25 3.77 14.47
C GLY A 159 2.21 4.92 13.46
N GLN A 160 2.11 6.13 13.99
CA GLN A 160 2.29 7.33 13.17
C GLN A 160 3.75 7.41 12.71
N GLU A 161 3.97 7.79 11.45
CA GLU A 161 5.30 7.88 10.85
C GLU A 161 6.27 8.69 11.71
N LYS A 162 5.86 9.88 12.15
CA LYS A 162 6.68 10.76 13.02
C LYS A 162 7.05 10.11 14.35
N ALA A 163 6.14 9.31 14.93
CA ALA A 163 6.37 8.62 16.18
C ALA A 163 7.38 7.47 16.00
N VAL A 164 7.26 6.74 14.89
CA VAL A 164 8.19 5.65 14.54
C VAL A 164 9.58 6.21 14.29
N HIS A 165 9.71 7.27 13.48
CA HIS A 165 10.99 7.94 13.25
C HIS A 165 11.64 8.39 14.55
N LYS A 166 10.88 9.00 15.45
CA LYS A 166 11.38 9.44 16.77
C LYS A 166 11.82 8.27 17.65
N CYS A 167 11.07 7.17 17.65
CA CYS A 167 11.31 6.01 18.50
C CYS A 167 12.54 5.22 18.07
N PHE A 168 12.75 5.09 16.76
CA PHE A 168 13.84 4.30 16.18
C PHE A 168 15.04 5.16 15.73
N CYS A 169 14.95 6.49 15.91
CA CYS A 169 16.01 7.45 15.52
C CYS A 169 16.37 7.37 14.02
N ILE A 170 15.38 7.27 13.16
CA ILE A 170 15.50 7.14 11.70
C ILE A 170 14.93 8.34 10.97
#